data_c8a4ea03e2ee8c9a96e660237c93b279
#
_entry.id   c8a4ea03e2ee8c9a96e660237c93b279
#
_cell.length_a   1.000
_cell.length_b   1.000
_cell.length_c   1.000
_cell.angle_alpha   90.00
_cell.angle_beta   90.00
_cell.angle_gamma   90.00
#
_symmetry.space_group_name_H-M   'P 1'
#
loop_
_entity.id
_entity.type
_entity.pdbx_description
1 polymer ?
#
loop_
_entity_poly.entity_id
_entity_poly.type
_entity_poly.pdbx_seq_one_letter_code
_entity_poly.pdbx_strand_id
1 'polypeptide(L)'
;MKIKSIKKITAEPTTVYNIETEKNNNYFANGILVHNCFSYFFKANNPSMKNSETAMELTSVDAKKLIDALGGNPTNGRGRIMYETFYKRKFLFHWGGLADPGCNFELKNGVGYEIMKALGELNYPTLFSTKGANVFLHKKYVSLFEKYAEQNNFAFQVSMVTNDQETASKIEVGVPSPKKRIEIIRRYSEMGYWTILRLRPYIVGVTEYSIDSLLEEALDAGINAISMEFYALDSRASGEAKKRYVWLAPLIGVKDLPAYFHKLSPSERGGYRRLNRLVKEPHVKKVYKFCIENGLEFGCSDPDFKELTTTGSCCAMPDHYPKNPLLENWTRQQMTYHLKEARRIYHSTGQIAKMRFCEVYKDENYFDDPVLSGDHIIETTLCAADRQRLTYRKILRNYWNNLRSYANPRNYFHGKVIPCGVDENQDLIYQYNPMPYEKRWAEEGIILGGK
;
A
#
# COMPACT_ATOMS: atom_id res chain seq x y z
N MET A 1 6.83 22.75 -21.85
CA MET A 1 5.59 22.75 -21.06
C MET A 1 4.95 24.12 -21.16
N LYS A 2 3.71 24.23 -21.68
CA LYS A 2 2.98 25.49 -21.67
C LYS A 2 1.91 25.41 -20.59
N ILE A 3 1.92 26.36 -19.66
CA ILE A 3 0.87 26.47 -18.63
C ILE A 3 -0.39 26.99 -19.33
N LYS A 4 -1.47 26.23 -19.29
CA LYS A 4 -2.74 26.51 -19.97
C LYS A 4 -3.59 27.52 -19.23
N SER A 5 -3.59 27.45 -17.92
CA SER A 5 -4.21 28.47 -17.06
C SER A 5 -3.68 28.35 -15.63
N ILE A 6 -3.66 29.46 -14.91
CA ILE A 6 -3.43 29.53 -13.46
C ILE A 6 -4.69 30.16 -12.86
N LYS A 7 -5.40 29.40 -12.02
CA LYS A 7 -6.50 29.95 -11.21
C LYS A 7 -6.03 30.14 -9.79
N LYS A 8 -6.11 31.37 -9.32
CA LYS A 8 -5.89 31.69 -7.91
C LYS A 8 -7.20 31.45 -7.16
N ILE A 9 -7.21 30.50 -6.25
CA ILE A 9 -8.33 30.26 -5.34
C ILE A 9 -7.91 30.79 -3.98
N THR A 10 -8.57 31.83 -3.51
CA THR A 10 -8.33 32.42 -2.19
C THR A 10 -9.34 31.80 -1.24
N ALA A 11 -8.90 30.90 -0.38
CA ALA A 11 -9.63 30.49 0.81
C ALA A 11 -8.85 31.08 2.00
N GLU A 12 -9.51 31.93 2.78
CA GLU A 12 -8.90 32.48 3.99
C GLU A 12 -8.50 31.34 4.95
N PRO A 13 -7.26 31.26 5.43
CA PRO A 13 -6.14 32.21 5.30
C PRO A 13 -5.01 31.75 4.35
N THR A 14 -5.26 30.82 3.42
CA THR A 14 -4.19 30.22 2.60
C THR A 14 -4.51 30.34 1.11
N THR A 15 -3.60 30.93 0.34
CA THR A 15 -3.72 30.97 -1.12
C THR A 15 -3.29 29.63 -1.69
N VAL A 16 -4.20 28.92 -2.36
CA VAL A 16 -3.94 27.63 -3.02
C VAL A 16 -3.94 27.85 -4.53
N TYR A 17 -2.90 27.39 -5.22
CA TYR A 17 -2.82 27.40 -6.66
C TYR A 17 -3.10 26.00 -7.19
N ASN A 18 -4.07 25.88 -8.10
CA ASN A 18 -4.26 24.64 -8.85
C ASN A 18 -3.56 24.79 -10.21
N ILE A 19 -2.67 23.84 -10.51
CA ILE A 19 -1.93 23.82 -11.78
C ILE A 19 -2.52 22.69 -12.63
N GLU A 20 -3.16 23.06 -13.74
CA GLU A 20 -3.60 22.12 -14.76
C GLU A 20 -2.54 22.05 -15.86
N THR A 21 -1.97 20.88 -16.11
CA THR A 21 -0.96 20.68 -17.13
C THR A 21 -1.58 20.08 -18.39
N GLU A 22 -1.20 20.58 -19.56
CA GLU A 22 -1.85 20.28 -20.86
C GLU A 22 -1.81 18.79 -21.27
N LYS A 23 -0.89 18.00 -20.70
CA LYS A 23 -0.72 16.59 -21.04
C LYS A 23 -0.74 15.60 -19.86
N ASN A 24 -0.58 16.09 -18.65
CA ASN A 24 -0.49 15.24 -17.46
C ASN A 24 -1.13 15.96 -16.27
N ASN A 25 -2.12 15.35 -15.63
CA ASN A 25 -2.70 15.86 -14.38
C ASN A 25 -1.81 15.59 -13.16
N ASN A 26 -0.51 15.55 -13.35
CA ASN A 26 0.49 15.28 -12.32
C ASN A 26 1.30 16.52 -12.06
N TYR A 27 1.40 16.91 -10.82
CA TYR A 27 2.31 17.96 -10.40
C TYR A 27 2.88 17.65 -9.01
N PHE A 28 4.05 18.21 -8.74
CA PHE A 28 4.61 18.18 -7.40
C PHE A 28 3.99 19.31 -6.57
N ALA A 29 3.28 18.96 -5.51
CA ALA A 29 2.89 19.90 -4.49
C ALA A 29 3.89 19.76 -3.31
N ASN A 30 4.72 20.77 -3.09
CA ASN A 30 5.73 20.80 -2.02
C ASN A 30 6.72 19.62 -2.02
N GLY A 31 7.16 19.17 -3.20
CA GLY A 31 8.13 18.07 -3.33
C GLY A 31 7.55 16.66 -3.18
N ILE A 32 6.23 16.53 -3.11
CA ILE A 32 5.55 15.24 -3.06
C ILE A 32 4.78 15.04 -4.37
N LEU A 33 5.06 13.95 -5.08
CA LEU A 33 4.27 13.55 -6.25
C LEU A 33 2.89 13.08 -5.76
N VAL A 34 1.85 13.86 -6.07
CA VAL A 34 0.48 13.54 -5.66
C VAL A 34 -0.17 12.69 -6.73
N HIS A 35 -0.22 11.37 -6.53
CA HIS A 35 -1.01 10.46 -7.34
C HIS A 35 -1.41 9.15 -6.68
N ASN A 36 -2.60 8.65 -7.08
CA ASN A 36 -3.15 7.35 -6.66
C ASN A 36 -2.35 6.17 -7.21
N CYS A 37 -2.17 5.13 -6.39
CA CYS A 37 -1.46 3.89 -6.67
C CYS A 37 -1.90 3.23 -8.00
N PHE A 38 -3.21 3.21 -8.30
CA PHE A 38 -3.73 2.69 -9.56
C PHE A 38 -3.42 3.56 -10.77
N SER A 39 -3.26 4.86 -10.59
CA SER A 39 -2.91 5.74 -11.70
C SER A 39 -1.45 5.55 -12.13
N TYR A 40 -0.56 5.13 -11.22
CA TYR A 40 0.82 4.81 -11.54
C TYR A 40 0.93 3.57 -12.43
N PHE A 41 0.22 2.50 -12.10
CA PHE A 41 0.17 1.29 -12.92
C PHE A 41 -0.18 1.60 -14.39
N PHE A 42 -1.16 2.46 -14.61
CA PHE A 42 -1.54 2.87 -15.94
C PHE A 42 -0.69 4.01 -16.52
N LYS A 43 -0.06 4.84 -15.71
CA LYS A 43 0.80 5.95 -16.19
C LYS A 43 2.18 5.48 -16.61
N ALA A 44 2.76 4.51 -15.91
CA ALA A 44 3.97 3.83 -16.37
C ALA A 44 3.78 3.18 -17.73
N ASN A 45 2.53 2.92 -18.11
CA ASN A 45 2.11 2.31 -19.38
C ASN A 45 1.70 3.31 -20.47
N ASN A 46 1.75 4.62 -20.20
CA ASN A 46 1.35 5.60 -21.20
C ASN A 46 2.54 6.02 -22.08
N PRO A 47 2.50 5.75 -23.40
CA PRO A 47 3.57 6.17 -24.33
C PRO A 47 3.87 7.68 -24.31
N SER A 48 2.87 8.52 -23.97
CA SER A 48 3.05 9.96 -23.82
C SER A 48 3.89 10.35 -22.60
N MET A 49 4.05 9.47 -21.61
CA MET A 49 4.94 9.67 -20.46
C MET A 49 6.40 9.35 -20.75
N LYS A 50 6.70 8.67 -21.88
CA LYS A 50 8.10 8.51 -22.33
C LYS A 50 8.80 9.85 -22.57
N ASN A 51 8.01 10.91 -22.81
CA ASN A 51 8.52 12.26 -23.08
C ASN A 51 8.36 13.24 -21.90
N SER A 52 7.78 12.80 -20.78
CA SER A 52 7.62 13.66 -19.59
C SER A 52 8.72 13.40 -18.55
N GLU A 53 9.96 13.31 -19.00
CA GLU A 53 11.14 13.12 -18.13
C GLU A 53 11.25 14.20 -17.03
N THR A 54 10.61 15.34 -17.22
CA THR A 54 10.69 16.50 -16.33
C THR A 54 9.62 16.56 -15.23
N ALA A 55 8.56 15.75 -15.31
CA ALA A 55 7.43 15.85 -14.37
C ALA A 55 7.55 14.96 -13.11
N MET A 56 8.63 14.19 -12.98
CA MET A 56 8.82 13.20 -11.91
C MET A 56 10.12 13.41 -11.09
N GLU A 57 10.77 14.53 -11.23
CA GLU A 57 12.03 14.81 -10.54
C GLU A 57 11.78 15.19 -9.08
N LEU A 58 12.16 14.30 -8.15
CA LEU A 58 12.63 14.76 -6.86
C LEU A 58 13.87 15.61 -7.09
N THR A 59 13.85 16.85 -6.63
CA THR A 59 15.05 17.67 -6.72
C THR A 59 16.05 17.23 -5.63
N SER A 60 17.34 17.45 -5.86
CA SER A 60 18.37 17.23 -4.83
C SER A 60 18.09 18.02 -3.54
N VAL A 61 17.45 19.19 -3.67
CA VAL A 61 17.04 20.03 -2.53
C VAL A 61 15.94 19.36 -1.72
N ASP A 62 14.95 18.71 -2.36
CA ASP A 62 13.87 18.03 -1.66
C ASP A 62 14.38 16.74 -0.99
N ALA A 63 15.28 16.02 -1.65
CA ALA A 63 15.95 14.87 -1.05
C ALA A 63 16.75 15.27 0.19
N LYS A 64 17.51 16.36 0.13
CA LYS A 64 18.26 16.86 1.29
C LYS A 64 17.33 17.21 2.45
N LYS A 65 16.21 17.90 2.21
CA LYS A 65 15.23 18.21 3.27
C LYS A 65 14.65 16.97 3.93
N LEU A 66 14.39 15.92 3.14
CA LEU A 66 13.90 14.64 3.66
C LEU A 66 14.98 13.95 4.49
N ILE A 67 16.20 13.87 4.00
CA ILE A 67 17.34 13.26 4.71
C ILE A 67 17.61 14.00 6.03
N ASP A 68 17.65 15.33 5.99
CA ASP A 68 17.84 16.16 7.19
C ASP A 68 16.72 15.89 8.22
N ALA A 69 15.46 15.78 7.76
CA ALA A 69 14.34 15.49 8.65
C ALA A 69 14.39 14.06 9.22
N LEU A 70 14.76 13.06 8.43
CA LEU A 70 14.94 11.67 8.88
C LEU A 70 16.06 11.57 9.93
N GLY A 71 17.14 12.34 9.75
CA GLY A 71 18.29 12.39 10.65
C GLY A 71 18.10 13.26 11.91
N GLY A 72 16.93 13.88 12.10
CA GLY A 72 16.64 14.70 13.28
C GLY A 72 17.06 16.16 13.16
N ASN A 73 17.44 16.61 11.97
CA ASN A 73 17.87 18.00 11.69
C ASN A 73 16.93 18.70 10.69
N PRO A 74 15.61 18.77 10.97
CA PRO A 74 14.65 19.32 10.03
C PRO A 74 14.88 20.82 9.78
N THR A 75 14.93 21.20 8.51
CA THR A 75 15.21 22.58 8.07
C THR A 75 13.95 23.45 7.96
N ASN A 76 12.76 22.89 8.14
CA ASN A 76 11.49 23.61 8.08
C ASN A 76 10.45 23.03 9.05
N GLY A 77 9.36 23.79 9.27
CA GLY A 77 8.30 23.42 10.21
C GLY A 77 7.66 22.07 9.92
N ARG A 78 7.42 21.75 8.64
CA ARG A 78 6.86 20.46 8.24
C ARG A 78 7.81 19.29 8.53
N GLY A 79 9.07 19.43 8.21
CA GLY A 79 10.09 18.43 8.53
C GLY A 79 10.21 18.18 10.03
N ARG A 80 10.13 19.23 10.85
CA ARG A 80 10.13 19.13 12.32
C ARG A 80 8.95 18.31 12.83
N ILE A 81 7.78 18.61 12.31
CA ILE A 81 6.55 17.92 12.63
C ILE A 81 6.64 16.43 12.25
N MET A 82 7.09 16.12 11.04
CA MET A 82 7.30 14.75 10.58
C MET A 82 8.32 14.01 11.45
N TYR A 83 9.40 14.66 11.85
CA TYR A 83 10.39 14.07 12.72
C TYR A 83 9.81 13.71 14.09
N GLU A 84 9.19 14.67 14.78
CA GLU A 84 8.64 14.45 16.13
C GLU A 84 7.52 13.39 16.13
N THR A 85 6.71 13.33 15.07
CA THR A 85 5.58 12.40 15.00
C THR A 85 5.99 11.01 14.53
N PHE A 86 6.83 10.90 13.50
CA PHE A 86 7.09 9.63 12.82
C PHE A 86 8.56 9.22 12.81
N TYR A 87 9.47 10.13 12.42
CA TYR A 87 10.83 9.70 12.11
C TYR A 87 11.63 9.38 13.37
N LYS A 88 11.45 10.11 14.44
CA LYS A 88 12.06 9.85 15.75
C LYS A 88 11.68 8.45 16.30
N ARG A 89 10.45 8.01 16.03
CA ARG A 89 9.94 6.68 16.42
C ARG A 89 10.22 5.60 15.40
N LYS A 90 10.88 5.94 14.29
CA LYS A 90 11.21 5.04 13.18
C LYS A 90 9.97 4.29 12.63
N PHE A 91 8.87 5.00 12.42
CA PHE A 91 7.74 4.46 11.67
C PHE A 91 8.19 4.02 10.28
N LEU A 92 7.66 2.91 9.80
CA LEU A 92 8.04 2.35 8.51
C LEU A 92 7.89 3.40 7.38
N PHE A 93 8.97 3.65 6.65
CA PHE A 93 8.96 4.47 5.46
C PHE A 93 8.55 3.62 4.25
N HIS A 94 7.29 3.75 3.80
CA HIS A 94 6.82 3.04 2.62
C HIS A 94 7.05 3.89 1.38
N TRP A 95 8.05 3.51 0.58
CA TRP A 95 8.36 4.17 -0.68
C TRP A 95 7.90 3.32 -1.87
N GLY A 96 7.04 3.87 -2.71
CA GLY A 96 6.47 3.19 -3.86
C GLY A 96 4.94 3.02 -3.81
N GLY A 97 4.29 3.53 -2.75
CA GLY A 97 2.83 3.57 -2.67
C GLY A 97 2.19 4.48 -3.72
N LEU A 98 2.85 5.58 -4.07
CA LEU A 98 2.38 6.58 -5.03
C LEU A 98 3.30 6.73 -6.25
N ALA A 99 4.60 6.58 -6.08
CA ALA A 99 5.61 6.71 -7.13
C ALA A 99 6.68 5.65 -6.95
N ASP A 100 7.08 5.00 -8.05
CA ASP A 100 8.07 3.93 -8.03
C ASP A 100 9.48 4.49 -7.79
N PRO A 101 10.20 4.08 -6.71
CA PRO A 101 11.58 4.48 -6.49
C PRO A 101 12.54 3.94 -7.56
N GLY A 102 12.15 2.90 -8.29
CA GLY A 102 12.93 2.26 -9.34
C GLY A 102 12.63 2.75 -10.76
N CYS A 103 12.10 3.96 -10.94
CA CYS A 103 11.91 4.50 -12.29
C CYS A 103 13.25 4.74 -12.99
N ASN A 104 13.31 4.55 -14.32
CA ASN A 104 14.56 4.68 -15.11
C ASN A 104 15.24 6.05 -14.99
N PHE A 105 14.48 7.05 -14.63
CA PHE A 105 14.95 8.41 -14.38
C PHE A 105 15.99 8.46 -13.24
N GLU A 106 15.81 7.59 -12.24
CA GLU A 106 16.73 7.46 -11.11
C GLU A 106 18.15 7.10 -11.55
N LEU A 107 18.30 6.30 -12.62
CA LEU A 107 19.63 5.96 -13.16
C LEU A 107 20.40 7.18 -13.70
N LYS A 108 19.67 8.23 -14.11
CA LYS A 108 20.29 9.49 -14.59
C LYS A 108 20.63 10.44 -13.44
N ASN A 109 19.73 10.58 -12.48
CA ASN A 109 19.78 11.64 -11.49
C ASN A 109 20.35 11.20 -10.13
N GLY A 110 20.16 9.93 -9.74
CA GLY A 110 20.70 9.37 -8.50
C GLY A 110 20.15 9.98 -7.21
N VAL A 111 19.06 10.75 -7.28
CA VAL A 111 18.48 11.43 -6.11
C VAL A 111 17.89 10.42 -5.13
N GLY A 112 17.22 9.37 -5.65
CA GLY A 112 16.72 8.28 -4.86
C GLY A 112 17.84 7.47 -4.20
N TYR A 113 18.97 7.32 -4.88
CA TYR A 113 20.15 6.66 -4.31
C TYR A 113 20.63 7.34 -3.01
N GLU A 114 20.71 8.66 -3.00
CA GLU A 114 21.12 9.41 -1.80
C GLU A 114 20.12 9.21 -0.64
N ILE A 115 18.83 9.16 -0.94
CA ILE A 115 17.80 8.86 0.07
C ILE A 115 17.93 7.41 0.58
N MET A 116 18.08 6.43 -0.33
CA MET A 116 18.27 5.01 0.04
C MET A 116 19.52 4.82 0.91
N LYS A 117 20.61 5.50 0.56
CA LYS A 117 21.85 5.51 1.33
C LYS A 117 21.62 6.06 2.74
N ALA A 118 20.96 7.21 2.86
CA ALA A 118 20.65 7.81 4.16
C ALA A 118 19.74 6.92 5.01
N LEU A 119 18.73 6.27 4.41
CA LEU A 119 17.87 5.30 5.10
C LEU A 119 18.67 4.11 5.65
N GLY A 120 19.66 3.62 4.91
CA GLY A 120 20.59 2.60 5.37
C GLY A 120 21.49 3.08 6.50
N GLU A 121 22.13 4.25 6.36
CA GLU A 121 23.00 4.85 7.39
C GLU A 121 22.25 5.10 8.71
N LEU A 122 20.98 5.47 8.63
CA LEU A 122 20.11 5.69 9.79
C LEU A 122 19.51 4.40 10.36
N ASN A 123 19.77 3.24 9.77
CA ASN A 123 19.05 1.99 10.07
C ASN A 123 17.53 2.27 10.13
N TYR A 124 16.98 2.89 9.08
CA TYR A 124 15.59 3.30 9.05
C TYR A 124 14.73 2.23 8.39
N PRO A 125 13.67 1.70 9.06
CA PRO A 125 12.84 0.64 8.49
C PRO A 125 12.11 1.15 7.24
N THR A 126 12.36 0.50 6.11
CA THR A 126 11.85 0.97 4.81
C THR A 126 11.29 -0.18 3.99
N LEU A 127 10.09 0.03 3.44
CA LEU A 127 9.47 -0.85 2.45
C LEU A 127 9.52 -0.19 1.08
N PHE A 128 10.17 -0.82 0.12
CA PHE A 128 10.14 -0.43 -1.28
C PHE A 128 9.07 -1.20 -2.05
N SER A 129 8.17 -0.48 -2.72
CA SER A 129 7.23 -1.10 -3.68
C SER A 129 7.63 -0.69 -5.09
N THR A 130 8.03 -1.64 -5.93
CA THR A 130 8.65 -1.32 -7.21
C THR A 130 8.28 -2.28 -8.34
N LYS A 131 8.44 -1.81 -9.57
CA LYS A 131 8.53 -2.55 -10.83
C LYS A 131 9.89 -2.28 -11.51
N GLY A 132 10.72 -1.46 -10.89
CA GLY A 132 11.91 -0.83 -11.47
C GLY A 132 13.15 -1.71 -11.47
N ALA A 133 13.10 -2.88 -12.12
CA ALA A 133 14.21 -3.82 -12.14
C ALA A 133 15.51 -3.22 -12.73
N ASN A 134 15.43 -2.27 -13.64
CA ASN A 134 16.63 -1.63 -14.19
C ASN A 134 17.43 -0.87 -13.12
N VAL A 135 16.76 -0.31 -12.12
CA VAL A 135 17.41 0.39 -11.00
C VAL A 135 17.86 -0.62 -9.95
N PHE A 136 16.94 -1.44 -9.46
CA PHE A 136 17.22 -2.34 -8.33
C PHE A 136 18.21 -3.47 -8.69
N LEU A 137 18.38 -3.83 -9.96
CA LEU A 137 19.41 -4.78 -10.41
C LEU A 137 20.69 -4.08 -10.92
N HIS A 138 20.72 -2.76 -10.94
CA HIS A 138 21.92 -2.03 -11.32
C HIS A 138 23.00 -2.14 -10.24
N LYS A 139 24.24 -2.45 -10.62
CA LYS A 139 25.36 -2.71 -9.70
C LYS A 139 25.49 -1.70 -8.56
N LYS A 140 25.32 -0.41 -8.86
CA LYS A 140 25.40 0.68 -7.85
C LYS A 140 24.40 0.48 -6.71
N TYR A 141 23.16 0.10 -7.03
CA TYR A 141 22.07 -0.10 -6.03
C TYR A 141 22.21 -1.44 -5.33
N VAL A 142 22.57 -2.49 -6.06
CA VAL A 142 22.85 -3.80 -5.47
C VAL A 142 23.93 -3.68 -4.41
N SER A 143 25.08 -3.04 -4.73
CA SER A 143 26.15 -2.85 -3.76
C SER A 143 25.75 -1.96 -2.56
N LEU A 144 24.83 -1.01 -2.76
CA LEU A 144 24.29 -0.23 -1.66
C LEU A 144 23.53 -1.12 -0.67
N PHE A 145 22.62 -1.97 -1.17
CA PHE A 145 21.83 -2.85 -0.33
C PHE A 145 22.66 -4.00 0.26
N GLU A 146 23.67 -4.53 -0.46
CA GLU A 146 24.64 -5.47 0.10
C GLU A 146 25.35 -4.90 1.34
N LYS A 147 25.72 -3.63 1.33
CA LYS A 147 26.34 -2.94 2.46
C LYS A 147 25.47 -2.96 3.73
N TYR A 148 24.14 -2.91 3.58
CA TYR A 148 23.20 -2.84 4.71
C TYR A 148 22.47 -4.18 4.96
N ALA A 149 22.87 -5.27 4.32
CA ALA A 149 22.18 -6.55 4.44
C ALA A 149 22.13 -7.08 5.88
N GLU A 150 23.20 -6.90 6.65
CA GLU A 150 23.25 -7.31 8.07
C GLU A 150 22.27 -6.52 8.95
N GLN A 151 22.05 -5.24 8.66
CA GLN A 151 21.05 -4.42 9.38
C GLN A 151 19.64 -4.89 9.11
N ASN A 152 19.38 -5.39 7.92
CA ASN A 152 18.12 -5.93 7.46
C ASN A 152 16.91 -4.97 7.69
N ASN A 153 17.14 -3.68 7.49
CA ASN A 153 16.15 -2.63 7.71
C ASN A 153 15.29 -2.34 6.47
N PHE A 154 15.50 -3.09 5.37
CA PHE A 154 14.76 -2.94 4.13
C PHE A 154 13.87 -4.14 3.84
N ALA A 155 12.74 -3.88 3.20
CA ALA A 155 11.86 -4.88 2.63
C ALA A 155 11.48 -4.50 1.20
N PHE A 156 11.22 -5.48 0.35
CA PHE A 156 10.98 -5.25 -1.07
C PHE A 156 9.67 -5.89 -1.52
N GLN A 157 8.75 -5.07 -1.99
CA GLN A 157 7.54 -5.51 -2.69
C GLN A 157 7.73 -5.35 -4.19
N VAL A 158 7.72 -6.46 -4.91
CA VAL A 158 7.85 -6.45 -6.38
C VAL A 158 6.48 -6.64 -7.01
N SER A 159 6.01 -5.61 -7.73
CA SER A 159 4.67 -5.61 -8.31
C SER A 159 4.64 -6.33 -9.64
N MET A 160 3.73 -7.29 -9.76
CA MET A 160 3.50 -8.07 -10.99
C MET A 160 1.99 -8.30 -11.19
N VAL A 161 1.56 -8.26 -12.46
CA VAL A 161 0.19 -8.63 -12.86
C VAL A 161 0.20 -10.05 -13.42
N THR A 162 1.26 -10.40 -14.13
CA THR A 162 1.45 -11.68 -14.81
C THR A 162 2.95 -11.93 -15.00
N ASN A 163 3.35 -13.19 -15.13
CA ASN A 163 4.70 -13.57 -15.60
C ASN A 163 4.73 -13.87 -17.11
N ASP A 164 3.57 -13.90 -17.79
CA ASP A 164 3.52 -14.00 -19.24
C ASP A 164 4.04 -12.71 -19.90
N GLN A 165 5.13 -12.85 -20.66
CA GLN A 165 5.84 -11.70 -21.26
C GLN A 165 4.97 -10.97 -22.30
N GLU A 166 4.16 -11.70 -23.07
CA GLU A 166 3.33 -11.09 -24.10
C GLU A 166 2.21 -10.24 -23.45
N THR A 167 1.51 -10.80 -22.51
CA THR A 167 0.48 -10.10 -21.73
C THR A 167 1.06 -8.94 -20.95
N ALA A 168 2.20 -9.13 -20.27
CA ALA A 168 2.88 -8.07 -19.54
C ALA A 168 3.27 -6.90 -20.45
N SER A 169 3.76 -7.16 -21.65
CA SER A 169 4.14 -6.11 -22.61
C SER A 169 2.94 -5.26 -23.07
N LYS A 170 1.76 -5.84 -23.09
CA LYS A 170 0.50 -5.14 -23.44
C LYS A 170 -0.05 -4.33 -22.24
N ILE A 171 0.04 -4.86 -21.03
CA ILE A 171 -0.54 -4.22 -19.83
C ILE A 171 0.45 -3.25 -19.17
N GLU A 172 1.72 -3.57 -19.15
CA GLU A 172 2.77 -2.87 -18.42
C GLU A 172 3.83 -2.29 -19.38
N VAL A 173 3.36 -1.54 -20.36
CA VAL A 173 4.23 -0.91 -21.40
C VAL A 173 5.32 -0.03 -20.75
N GLY A 174 6.58 -0.26 -21.10
CA GLY A 174 7.73 0.48 -20.58
C GLY A 174 8.22 0.04 -19.21
N VAL A 175 7.62 -1.00 -18.65
CA VAL A 175 8.05 -1.64 -17.39
C VAL A 175 9.03 -2.78 -17.72
N PRO A 176 10.06 -3.03 -16.91
CA PRO A 176 10.95 -4.18 -17.07
C PRO A 176 10.18 -5.51 -17.14
N SER A 177 10.73 -6.48 -17.89
CA SER A 177 10.10 -7.79 -18.09
C SER A 177 9.77 -8.50 -16.76
N PRO A 178 8.76 -9.38 -16.73
CA PRO A 178 8.47 -10.21 -15.57
C PRO A 178 9.69 -10.94 -15.04
N LYS A 179 10.48 -11.57 -15.92
CA LYS A 179 11.73 -12.26 -15.56
C LYS A 179 12.70 -11.36 -14.78
N LYS A 180 12.92 -10.12 -15.23
CA LYS A 180 13.77 -9.17 -14.50
C LYS A 180 13.18 -8.78 -13.15
N ARG A 181 11.85 -8.74 -13.02
CA ARG A 181 11.21 -8.44 -11.73
C ARG A 181 11.30 -9.60 -10.74
N ILE A 182 11.18 -10.84 -11.20
CA ILE A 182 11.46 -12.03 -10.38
C ILE A 182 12.93 -12.02 -9.91
N GLU A 183 13.86 -11.59 -10.76
CA GLU A 183 15.26 -11.47 -10.37
C GLU A 183 15.51 -10.46 -9.23
N ILE A 184 14.70 -9.40 -9.10
CA ILE A 184 14.75 -8.54 -7.91
C ILE A 184 14.43 -9.38 -6.66
N ILE A 185 13.35 -10.15 -6.70
CA ILE A 185 12.96 -10.99 -5.57
C ILE A 185 14.11 -11.91 -5.18
N ARG A 186 14.64 -12.67 -6.13
CA ARG A 186 15.76 -13.61 -5.92
C ARG A 186 16.96 -12.92 -5.30
N ARG A 187 17.42 -11.84 -5.89
CA ARG A 187 18.63 -11.13 -5.46
C ARG A 187 18.51 -10.59 -4.04
N TYR A 188 17.38 -10.00 -3.69
CA TYR A 188 17.19 -9.43 -2.35
C TYR A 188 16.81 -10.46 -1.30
N SER A 189 16.16 -11.55 -1.68
CA SER A 189 15.95 -12.72 -0.82
C SER A 189 17.27 -13.40 -0.45
N GLU A 190 18.19 -13.57 -1.41
CA GLU A 190 19.54 -14.11 -1.18
C GLU A 190 20.36 -13.25 -0.21
N MET A 191 20.14 -11.93 -0.19
CA MET A 191 20.72 -11.03 0.80
C MET A 191 20.07 -11.14 2.19
N GLY A 192 18.99 -11.91 2.32
CA GLY A 192 18.24 -12.10 3.56
C GLY A 192 17.18 -11.04 3.85
N TYR A 193 16.87 -10.16 2.91
CA TYR A 193 15.80 -9.18 3.06
C TYR A 193 14.42 -9.81 2.98
N TRP A 194 13.43 -9.17 3.61
CA TRP A 194 12.02 -9.55 3.47
C TRP A 194 11.50 -9.16 2.08
N THR A 195 11.12 -10.16 1.30
CA THR A 195 10.65 -9.99 -0.08
C THR A 195 9.20 -10.40 -0.24
N ILE A 196 8.46 -9.64 -1.04
CA ILE A 196 7.01 -9.76 -1.19
C ILE A 196 6.64 -9.72 -2.67
N LEU A 197 5.94 -10.74 -3.16
CA LEU A 197 5.23 -10.64 -4.43
C LEU A 197 4.00 -9.76 -4.26
N ARG A 198 3.92 -8.67 -5.03
CA ARG A 198 2.81 -7.73 -4.93
C ARG A 198 1.87 -7.88 -6.13
N LEU A 199 0.77 -8.60 -5.94
CA LEU A 199 -0.32 -8.76 -6.91
C LEU A 199 -1.28 -7.54 -6.82
N ARG A 200 -0.77 -6.38 -7.17
CA ARG A 200 -1.53 -5.11 -7.13
C ARG A 200 -1.32 -4.31 -8.41
N PRO A 201 -2.34 -4.31 -9.27
CA PRO A 201 -3.63 -4.97 -9.12
C PRO A 201 -3.60 -6.44 -9.56
N TYR A 202 -4.41 -7.27 -8.92
CA TYR A 202 -4.87 -8.52 -9.49
C TYR A 202 -6.02 -8.20 -10.46
N ILE A 203 -5.87 -8.54 -11.72
CA ILE A 203 -6.86 -8.23 -12.77
C ILE A 203 -7.59 -9.51 -13.13
N VAL A 204 -8.85 -9.63 -12.71
CA VAL A 204 -9.71 -10.75 -13.12
C VAL A 204 -9.90 -10.70 -14.65
N GLY A 205 -9.77 -11.83 -15.32
CA GLY A 205 -9.73 -11.93 -16.77
C GLY A 205 -8.33 -11.84 -17.38
N VAL A 206 -7.28 -11.63 -16.53
CA VAL A 206 -5.88 -11.54 -16.99
C VAL A 206 -4.95 -12.34 -16.08
N THR A 207 -4.87 -11.97 -14.80
CA THR A 207 -3.87 -12.51 -13.86
C THR A 207 -4.05 -14.01 -13.63
N GLU A 208 -5.28 -14.50 -13.59
CA GLU A 208 -5.58 -15.92 -13.34
C GLU A 208 -5.00 -16.88 -14.37
N TYR A 209 -4.75 -16.45 -15.59
CA TYR A 209 -4.22 -17.32 -16.63
C TYR A 209 -2.76 -17.73 -16.44
N SER A 210 -2.01 -16.96 -15.67
CA SER A 210 -0.62 -17.25 -15.36
C SER A 210 -0.34 -17.30 -13.85
N ILE A 211 -1.36 -17.28 -13.01
CA ILE A 211 -1.16 -17.12 -11.57
C ILE A 211 -0.36 -18.29 -10.95
N ASP A 212 -0.62 -19.53 -11.40
CA ASP A 212 0.07 -20.70 -10.84
C ASP A 212 1.56 -20.62 -11.10
N SER A 213 1.97 -20.42 -12.35
CA SER A 213 3.37 -20.28 -12.71
C SER A 213 4.03 -19.06 -12.07
N LEU A 214 3.29 -17.95 -11.92
CA LEU A 214 3.82 -16.76 -11.23
C LEU A 214 4.08 -17.01 -9.74
N LEU A 215 3.19 -17.75 -9.08
CA LEU A 215 3.34 -18.10 -7.67
C LEU A 215 4.53 -19.03 -7.44
N GLU A 216 4.67 -20.04 -8.30
CA GLU A 216 5.80 -20.99 -8.26
C GLU A 216 7.14 -20.28 -8.53
N GLU A 217 7.24 -19.46 -9.58
CA GLU A 217 8.45 -18.70 -9.88
C GLU A 217 8.84 -17.75 -8.74
N ALA A 218 7.85 -17.14 -8.09
CA ALA A 218 8.11 -16.25 -6.96
C ALA A 218 8.56 -17.03 -5.71
N LEU A 219 7.96 -18.21 -5.46
CA LEU A 219 8.38 -19.10 -4.38
C LEU A 219 9.83 -19.56 -4.57
N ASP A 220 10.18 -20.03 -5.79
CA ASP A 220 11.54 -20.42 -6.15
C ASP A 220 12.54 -19.26 -6.03
N ALA A 221 12.08 -18.03 -6.23
CA ALA A 221 12.88 -16.83 -6.02
C ALA A 221 13.04 -16.46 -4.55
N GLY A 222 12.35 -17.14 -3.62
CA GLY A 222 12.53 -16.98 -2.18
C GLY A 222 11.66 -15.89 -1.55
N ILE A 223 10.42 -15.67 -2.03
CA ILE A 223 9.50 -14.73 -1.37
C ILE A 223 9.17 -15.18 0.06
N ASN A 224 8.94 -14.21 0.93
CA ASN A 224 8.44 -14.44 2.29
C ASN A 224 6.91 -14.24 2.36
N ALA A 225 6.34 -13.46 1.44
CA ALA A 225 4.95 -13.08 1.52
C ALA A 225 4.34 -12.73 0.15
N ILE A 226 3.01 -12.73 0.09
CA ILE A 226 2.25 -12.23 -1.05
C ILE A 226 1.28 -11.14 -0.58
N SER A 227 1.27 -10.01 -1.28
CA SER A 227 0.34 -8.92 -1.04
C SER A 227 -0.61 -8.74 -2.22
N MET A 228 -1.91 -8.75 -1.96
CA MET A 228 -2.94 -8.78 -3.02
C MET A 228 -3.96 -7.64 -2.88
N GLU A 229 -4.34 -7.07 -4.03
CA GLU A 229 -5.48 -6.16 -4.17
C GLU A 229 -6.03 -6.24 -5.58
N PHE A 230 -7.36 -6.36 -5.71
CA PHE A 230 -8.00 -6.43 -7.01
C PHE A 230 -8.04 -5.09 -7.73
N TYR A 231 -8.02 -5.14 -9.05
CA TYR A 231 -8.24 -3.97 -9.88
C TYR A 231 -9.59 -3.34 -9.58
N ALA A 232 -9.59 -2.02 -9.41
CA ALA A 232 -10.79 -1.22 -9.23
C ALA A 232 -10.90 -0.17 -10.34
N LEU A 233 -12.09 -0.02 -10.91
CA LEU A 233 -12.38 0.98 -11.91
C LEU A 233 -12.54 2.36 -11.26
N ASP A 234 -11.77 3.36 -11.68
CA ASP A 234 -11.99 4.74 -11.26
C ASP A 234 -13.15 5.34 -12.06
N SER A 235 -14.29 5.52 -11.42
CA SER A 235 -15.50 6.08 -12.06
C SER A 235 -15.37 7.56 -12.40
N ARG A 236 -14.38 8.23 -11.87
CA ARG A 236 -14.09 9.65 -12.15
C ARG A 236 -13.09 9.82 -13.29
N ALA A 237 -12.60 8.71 -13.87
CA ALA A 237 -11.64 8.77 -14.94
C ALA A 237 -12.19 9.53 -16.15
N SER A 238 -11.40 10.44 -16.69
CA SER A 238 -11.71 11.26 -17.85
C SER A 238 -10.52 11.33 -18.81
N GLY A 239 -10.72 11.78 -20.03
CA GLY A 239 -9.66 11.97 -21.01
C GLY A 239 -8.81 10.72 -21.23
N GLU A 240 -7.50 10.84 -21.11
CA GLU A 240 -6.53 9.74 -21.30
C GLU A 240 -6.73 8.57 -20.32
N ALA A 241 -7.18 8.85 -19.10
CA ALA A 241 -7.47 7.80 -18.15
C ALA A 241 -8.64 6.90 -18.61
N LYS A 242 -9.64 7.46 -19.28
CA LYS A 242 -10.77 6.73 -19.85
C LYS A 242 -10.38 5.90 -21.08
N LYS A 243 -9.44 6.37 -21.89
CA LYS A 243 -8.92 5.61 -23.05
C LYS A 243 -8.33 4.25 -22.63
N ARG A 244 -7.81 4.13 -21.41
CA ARG A 244 -7.26 2.90 -20.88
C ARG A 244 -8.30 1.80 -20.70
N TYR A 245 -9.54 2.15 -20.46
CA TYR A 245 -10.63 1.20 -20.34
C TYR A 245 -10.91 0.52 -21.68
N VAL A 246 -10.83 1.27 -22.78
CA VAL A 246 -10.96 0.74 -24.14
C VAL A 246 -9.83 -0.26 -24.45
N TRP A 247 -8.65 0.04 -23.96
CA TRP A 247 -7.47 -0.80 -24.20
C TRP A 247 -7.41 -2.05 -23.28
N LEU A 248 -7.82 -1.93 -22.02
CA LEU A 248 -7.85 -3.05 -21.08
C LEU A 248 -9.03 -4.00 -21.33
N ALA A 249 -10.15 -3.50 -21.87
CA ALA A 249 -11.36 -4.27 -22.10
C ALA A 249 -11.12 -5.57 -22.93
N PRO A 250 -10.45 -5.55 -24.10
CA PRO A 250 -10.20 -6.76 -24.88
C PRO A 250 -9.27 -7.75 -24.18
N LEU A 251 -8.36 -7.28 -23.33
CA LEU A 251 -7.46 -8.16 -22.56
C LEU A 251 -8.23 -8.94 -21.48
N ILE A 252 -9.28 -8.35 -20.94
CA ILE A 252 -10.20 -9.01 -19.99
C ILE A 252 -11.26 -9.84 -20.74
N GLY A 253 -11.35 -9.73 -22.06
CA GLY A 253 -12.36 -10.42 -22.87
C GLY A 253 -13.75 -9.74 -22.87
N VAL A 254 -13.82 -8.44 -22.60
CA VAL A 254 -15.07 -7.68 -22.57
C VAL A 254 -15.08 -6.56 -23.61
N LYS A 255 -16.28 -6.16 -24.06
CA LYS A 255 -16.42 -5.06 -25.03
C LYS A 255 -16.34 -3.68 -24.38
N ASP A 256 -16.87 -3.55 -23.18
CA ASP A 256 -16.96 -2.29 -22.43
C ASP A 256 -16.64 -2.54 -20.96
N LEU A 257 -15.47 -2.06 -20.52
CA LEU A 257 -14.99 -2.27 -19.17
C LEU A 257 -15.83 -1.54 -18.11
N PRO A 258 -16.24 -0.26 -18.29
CA PRO A 258 -17.18 0.40 -17.41
C PRO A 258 -18.51 -0.34 -17.25
N ALA A 259 -19.11 -0.79 -18.34
CA ALA A 259 -20.37 -1.55 -18.30
C ALA A 259 -20.20 -2.89 -17.57
N TYR A 260 -19.09 -3.59 -17.81
CA TYR A 260 -18.73 -4.84 -17.11
C TYR A 260 -18.64 -4.61 -15.59
N PHE A 261 -17.88 -3.60 -15.15
CA PHE A 261 -17.79 -3.27 -13.75
C PHE A 261 -19.11 -2.79 -13.16
N HIS A 262 -19.92 -2.03 -13.92
CA HIS A 262 -21.24 -1.60 -13.47
C HIS A 262 -22.17 -2.80 -13.19
N LYS A 263 -22.14 -3.80 -14.05
CA LYS A 263 -22.92 -5.03 -13.90
C LYS A 263 -22.50 -5.88 -12.71
N LEU A 264 -21.19 -5.97 -12.44
CA LEU A 264 -20.62 -6.85 -11.41
C LEU A 264 -20.24 -6.13 -10.10
N SER A 265 -20.49 -4.83 -10.01
CA SER A 265 -20.15 -4.05 -8.84
C SER A 265 -21.42 -3.65 -8.09
N PRO A 266 -21.56 -4.01 -6.80
CA PRO A 266 -22.77 -3.69 -6.04
C PRO A 266 -22.90 -2.19 -5.77
N SER A 267 -21.77 -1.47 -5.65
CA SER A 267 -21.78 -0.04 -5.36
C SER A 267 -20.44 0.62 -5.72
N GLU A 268 -20.49 1.95 -5.86
CA GLU A 268 -19.30 2.79 -5.95
C GLU A 268 -18.94 3.31 -4.55
N ARG A 269 -17.64 3.28 -4.21
CA ARG A 269 -17.12 3.88 -2.98
C ARG A 269 -15.87 4.70 -3.26
N GLY A 270 -15.89 5.94 -2.82
CA GLY A 270 -14.75 6.84 -2.95
C GLY A 270 -14.33 7.11 -4.41
N GLY A 271 -15.27 7.02 -5.37
CA GLY A 271 -14.98 7.15 -6.78
C GLY A 271 -14.44 5.88 -7.44
N TYR A 272 -14.47 4.75 -6.76
CA TYR A 272 -14.01 3.46 -7.30
C TYR A 272 -15.13 2.43 -7.32
N ARG A 273 -15.28 1.72 -8.45
CA ARG A 273 -16.08 0.51 -8.57
C ARG A 273 -15.21 -0.72 -8.45
N ARG A 274 -15.55 -1.59 -7.51
CA ARG A 274 -14.88 -2.87 -7.29
C ARG A 274 -15.78 -4.01 -7.69
N LEU A 275 -15.23 -5.05 -8.28
CA LEU A 275 -15.97 -6.30 -8.52
C LEU A 275 -16.58 -6.79 -7.20
N ASN A 276 -17.75 -7.42 -7.28
CA ASN A 276 -18.37 -7.98 -6.10
C ASN A 276 -17.53 -9.14 -5.54
N ARG A 277 -17.81 -9.48 -4.30
CA ARG A 277 -17.06 -10.49 -3.57
C ARG A 277 -17.08 -11.87 -4.24
N LEU A 278 -18.23 -12.31 -4.77
CA LEU A 278 -18.36 -13.65 -5.37
C LEU A 278 -17.45 -13.83 -6.59
N VAL A 279 -17.25 -12.77 -7.37
CA VAL A 279 -16.31 -12.78 -8.50
C VAL A 279 -14.86 -12.87 -8.02
N LYS A 280 -14.53 -12.23 -6.91
CA LYS A 280 -13.16 -12.16 -6.38
C LYS A 280 -12.77 -13.37 -5.52
N GLU A 281 -13.75 -14.00 -4.87
CA GLU A 281 -13.52 -15.06 -3.87
C GLU A 281 -12.69 -16.25 -4.40
N PRO A 282 -12.92 -16.82 -5.58
CA PRO A 282 -12.10 -17.93 -6.08
C PRO A 282 -10.62 -17.58 -6.21
N HIS A 283 -10.33 -16.35 -6.65
CA HIS A 283 -8.96 -15.89 -6.90
C HIS A 283 -8.21 -15.63 -5.58
N VAL A 284 -8.85 -14.95 -4.61
CA VAL A 284 -8.21 -14.74 -3.31
C VAL A 284 -8.02 -16.03 -2.55
N LYS A 285 -8.99 -16.95 -2.64
CA LYS A 285 -8.92 -18.29 -2.04
C LYS A 285 -7.71 -19.07 -2.55
N LYS A 286 -7.48 -19.06 -3.87
CA LYS A 286 -6.35 -19.72 -4.50
C LYS A 286 -5.00 -19.20 -3.97
N VAL A 287 -4.81 -17.87 -3.99
CA VAL A 287 -3.57 -17.26 -3.52
C VAL A 287 -3.37 -17.45 -2.02
N TYR A 288 -4.44 -17.29 -1.23
CA TYR A 288 -4.40 -17.52 0.21
C TYR A 288 -3.99 -18.95 0.57
N LYS A 289 -4.65 -19.95 -0.10
CA LYS A 289 -4.34 -21.35 0.10
C LYS A 289 -2.87 -21.66 -0.24
N PHE A 290 -2.38 -21.15 -1.37
CA PHE A 290 -0.97 -21.28 -1.75
C PHE A 290 -0.02 -20.73 -0.66
N CYS A 291 -0.34 -19.55 -0.10
CA CYS A 291 0.48 -18.99 0.98
C CYS A 291 0.52 -19.91 2.20
N ILE A 292 -0.62 -20.39 2.66
CA ILE A 292 -0.70 -21.26 3.84
C ILE A 292 0.05 -22.59 3.62
N GLU A 293 -0.10 -23.20 2.45
CA GLU A 293 0.54 -24.48 2.11
C GLU A 293 2.06 -24.37 2.00
N ASN A 294 2.58 -23.20 1.62
CA ASN A 294 4.01 -22.95 1.45
C ASN A 294 4.64 -22.15 2.62
N GLY A 295 3.90 -21.92 3.69
CA GLY A 295 4.42 -21.19 4.87
C GLY A 295 4.70 -19.72 4.63
N LEU A 296 4.07 -19.12 3.61
CA LEU A 296 4.21 -17.71 3.26
C LEU A 296 3.19 -16.86 4.02
N GLU A 297 3.55 -15.61 4.29
CA GLU A 297 2.61 -14.62 4.80
C GLU A 297 1.72 -14.06 3.68
N PHE A 298 0.47 -13.74 4.03
CA PHE A 298 -0.51 -13.18 3.10
C PHE A 298 -1.01 -11.83 3.58
N GLY A 299 -1.00 -10.82 2.71
CA GLY A 299 -1.59 -9.52 2.95
C GLY A 299 -2.67 -9.18 1.93
N CYS A 300 -3.83 -8.71 2.37
CA CYS A 300 -4.91 -8.31 1.47
C CYS A 300 -5.39 -6.90 1.77
N SER A 301 -5.28 -6.01 0.76
CA SER A 301 -5.80 -4.65 0.85
C SER A 301 -7.25 -4.53 0.37
N ASP A 302 -7.77 -5.56 -0.33
CA ASP A 302 -9.15 -5.52 -0.79
C ASP A 302 -10.11 -5.50 0.40
N PRO A 303 -11.03 -4.53 0.47
CA PRO A 303 -11.93 -4.38 1.62
C PRO A 303 -12.76 -5.62 1.94
N ASP A 304 -13.05 -6.46 0.95
CA ASP A 304 -13.87 -7.65 1.15
C ASP A 304 -13.11 -8.82 1.80
N PHE A 305 -11.77 -8.75 1.86
CA PHE A 305 -10.91 -9.86 2.32
C PHE A 305 -9.76 -9.42 3.23
N LYS A 306 -9.84 -8.22 3.84
CA LYS A 306 -8.78 -7.72 4.75
C LYS A 306 -8.55 -8.65 5.94
N GLU A 307 -9.56 -9.35 6.40
CA GLU A 307 -9.50 -10.30 7.53
C GLU A 307 -8.62 -11.52 7.23
N LEU A 308 -8.41 -11.84 5.95
CA LEU A 308 -7.53 -12.94 5.56
C LEU A 308 -6.04 -12.62 5.72
N THR A 309 -5.69 -11.36 5.94
CA THR A 309 -4.30 -10.97 6.18
C THR A 309 -3.73 -11.74 7.36
N THR A 310 -2.61 -12.43 7.14
CA THR A 310 -1.93 -13.26 8.16
C THR A 310 -0.92 -12.47 8.99
N THR A 311 -0.59 -11.24 8.53
CA THR A 311 0.19 -10.25 9.29
C THR A 311 -0.69 -9.08 9.71
N GLY A 312 -0.18 -8.17 10.53
CA GLY A 312 -0.87 -6.91 10.88
C GLY A 312 -0.93 -5.88 9.75
N SER A 313 -0.35 -6.19 8.60
CA SER A 313 -0.22 -5.25 7.48
C SER A 313 -0.81 -5.79 6.20
N CYS A 314 -1.72 -5.03 5.57
CA CYS A 314 -2.22 -5.35 4.22
C CYS A 314 -1.12 -5.34 3.13
N CYS A 315 0.08 -4.86 3.47
CA CYS A 315 1.27 -4.95 2.63
C CYS A 315 2.08 -6.23 2.89
N ALA A 316 1.60 -7.14 3.73
CA ALA A 316 2.27 -8.38 4.11
C ALA A 316 3.66 -8.17 4.74
N MET A 317 3.82 -7.09 5.50
CA MET A 317 5.00 -6.87 6.32
C MET A 317 4.97 -7.78 7.55
N PRO A 318 6.12 -8.23 8.06
CA PRO A 318 6.16 -9.23 9.12
C PRO A 318 5.67 -8.70 10.48
N ASP A 319 4.98 -9.53 11.23
CA ASP A 319 4.62 -9.28 12.63
C ASP A 319 5.74 -9.65 13.60
N HIS A 320 6.64 -10.50 13.15
CA HIS A 320 7.82 -10.91 13.88
C HIS A 320 9.01 -10.99 12.93
N TYR A 321 10.05 -10.20 13.21
CA TYR A 321 11.24 -10.14 12.38
C TYR A 321 12.51 -10.02 13.26
N PRO A 322 13.06 -11.15 13.74
CA PRO A 322 14.17 -11.15 14.69
C PRO A 322 15.41 -10.41 14.22
N LYS A 323 15.65 -10.37 12.91
CA LYS A 323 16.82 -9.69 12.32
C LYS A 323 16.79 -8.17 12.50
N ASN A 324 15.60 -7.57 12.45
CA ASN A 324 15.41 -6.15 12.73
C ASN A 324 13.99 -5.86 13.24
N PRO A 325 13.80 -5.78 14.57
CA PRO A 325 12.48 -5.55 15.17
C PRO A 325 11.78 -4.26 14.71
N LEU A 326 12.51 -3.31 14.14
CA LEU A 326 11.90 -2.07 13.61
C LEU A 326 10.92 -2.33 12.46
N LEU A 327 11.09 -3.43 11.69
CA LEU A 327 10.15 -3.80 10.63
C LEU A 327 8.82 -4.32 11.20
N GLU A 328 8.81 -4.95 12.37
CA GLU A 328 7.60 -5.52 12.98
C GLU A 328 6.80 -4.51 13.82
N ASN A 329 7.46 -3.53 14.42
CA ASN A 329 6.81 -2.56 15.31
C ASN A 329 5.66 -1.83 14.65
N TRP A 330 5.82 -1.47 13.37
CA TRP A 330 4.77 -0.81 12.61
C TRP A 330 3.54 -1.70 12.37
N THR A 331 3.73 -3.00 12.07
CA THR A 331 2.62 -3.91 11.79
C THR A 331 1.74 -4.14 13.02
N ARG A 332 2.35 -4.26 14.19
CA ARG A 332 1.64 -4.47 15.47
C ARG A 332 0.80 -3.27 15.89
N GLN A 333 1.09 -2.09 15.37
CA GLN A 333 0.34 -0.86 15.65
C GLN A 333 -0.88 -0.66 14.71
N GLN A 334 -1.08 -1.53 13.71
CA GLN A 334 -2.18 -1.39 12.77
C GLN A 334 -3.49 -2.00 13.28
N MET A 335 -4.63 -1.38 12.93
CA MET A 335 -5.94 -1.97 13.24
C MET A 335 -6.10 -3.37 12.61
N THR A 336 -5.45 -3.61 11.48
CA THR A 336 -5.45 -4.92 10.80
C THR A 336 -4.83 -6.02 11.67
N TYR A 337 -3.83 -5.69 12.48
CA TYR A 337 -3.23 -6.63 13.43
C TYR A 337 -4.27 -7.16 14.43
N HIS A 338 -5.10 -6.29 14.97
CA HIS A 338 -6.13 -6.66 15.93
C HIS A 338 -7.26 -7.46 15.28
N LEU A 339 -7.62 -7.16 14.05
CA LEU A 339 -8.55 -7.96 13.27
C LEU A 339 -7.98 -9.37 13.02
N LYS A 340 -6.73 -9.48 12.64
CA LYS A 340 -6.03 -10.74 12.44
C LYS A 340 -6.03 -11.58 13.74
N GLU A 341 -5.64 -10.99 14.86
CA GLU A 341 -5.63 -11.68 16.16
C GLU A 341 -7.03 -12.14 16.58
N ALA A 342 -8.04 -11.30 16.40
CA ALA A 342 -9.42 -11.66 16.71
C ALA A 342 -9.92 -12.84 15.84
N ARG A 343 -9.56 -12.85 14.56
CA ARG A 343 -9.84 -13.96 13.65
C ARG A 343 -9.11 -15.24 14.08
N ARG A 344 -7.83 -15.13 14.43
CA ARG A 344 -7.03 -16.26 14.91
C ARG A 344 -7.64 -16.89 16.16
N ILE A 345 -8.05 -16.09 17.13
CA ILE A 345 -8.74 -16.56 18.35
C ILE A 345 -10.02 -17.30 17.99
N TYR A 346 -10.83 -16.73 17.10
CA TYR A 346 -12.09 -17.35 16.69
C TYR A 346 -11.87 -18.73 16.06
N HIS A 347 -10.96 -18.85 15.09
CA HIS A 347 -10.74 -20.11 14.41
C HIS A 347 -10.00 -21.16 15.25
N SER A 348 -9.21 -20.74 16.24
CA SER A 348 -8.50 -21.70 17.13
C SER A 348 -9.33 -22.14 18.33
N THR A 349 -10.25 -21.31 18.84
CA THR A 349 -10.95 -21.56 20.10
C THR A 349 -12.48 -21.52 19.98
N GLY A 350 -13.03 -21.03 18.87
CA GLY A 350 -14.46 -20.73 18.73
C GLY A 350 -14.92 -19.46 19.47
N GLN A 351 -14.04 -18.80 20.20
CA GLN A 351 -14.39 -17.62 21.01
C GLN A 351 -14.39 -16.35 20.16
N ILE A 352 -15.37 -15.48 20.39
CA ILE A 352 -15.45 -14.16 19.75
C ILE A 352 -14.70 -13.16 20.60
N ALA A 353 -13.54 -12.72 20.11
CA ALA A 353 -12.70 -11.73 20.77
C ALA A 353 -13.36 -10.35 20.74
N LYS A 354 -13.28 -9.64 21.86
CA LYS A 354 -13.63 -8.22 21.97
C LYS A 354 -12.40 -7.36 21.74
N MET A 355 -12.59 -6.23 21.06
CA MET A 355 -11.52 -5.32 20.67
C MET A 355 -11.85 -3.90 21.13
N ARG A 356 -10.88 -3.25 21.75
CA ARG A 356 -10.91 -1.81 22.05
C ARG A 356 -9.83 -1.16 21.19
N PHE A 357 -10.20 -0.51 20.12
CA PHE A 357 -9.22 0.09 19.21
C PHE A 357 -8.43 1.24 19.85
N CYS A 358 -8.95 1.86 20.90
CA CYS A 358 -8.22 2.81 21.74
C CYS A 358 -7.03 2.20 22.51
N GLU A 359 -7.02 0.89 22.74
CA GLU A 359 -5.92 0.16 23.41
C GLU A 359 -4.85 -0.33 22.45
N VAL A 360 -5.10 -0.19 21.13
CA VAL A 360 -4.19 -0.64 20.06
C VAL A 360 -2.84 0.05 20.16
N TYR A 361 -2.85 1.30 20.54
CA TYR A 361 -1.69 2.14 20.66
C TYR A 361 -1.36 2.33 22.15
N LYS A 362 -0.67 1.36 22.73
CA LYS A 362 -0.35 1.35 24.17
C LYS A 362 0.72 2.36 24.59
N ASP A 363 1.40 3.00 23.68
CA ASP A 363 2.31 4.08 24.01
C ASP A 363 1.52 5.34 24.33
N GLU A 364 1.29 5.60 25.63
CA GLU A 364 0.52 6.74 26.12
C GLU A 364 1.08 8.07 25.62
N ASN A 365 2.38 8.18 25.48
CA ASN A 365 3.03 9.40 24.97
C ASN A 365 2.68 9.65 23.50
N TYR A 366 2.54 8.60 22.70
CA TYR A 366 2.18 8.71 21.30
C TYR A 366 0.77 9.27 21.08
N PHE A 367 -0.18 8.94 21.95
CA PHE A 367 -1.56 9.39 21.81
C PHE A 367 -1.78 10.86 22.13
N ASP A 368 -0.94 11.45 22.94
CA ASP A 368 -1.08 12.84 23.40
C ASP A 368 -0.26 13.81 22.55
N ASP A 369 0.63 13.30 21.69
CA ASP A 369 1.33 14.13 20.72
C ASP A 369 0.38 14.68 19.64
N PRO A 370 0.61 15.91 19.15
CA PRO A 370 -0.12 16.45 18.02
C PRO A 370 0.09 15.57 16.79
N VAL A 371 -0.97 15.05 16.23
CA VAL A 371 -0.88 14.16 15.08
C VAL A 371 -0.86 14.92 13.78
N LEU A 372 0.01 14.48 12.91
CA LEU A 372 0.15 15.04 11.59
C LEU A 372 -0.24 14.11 10.45
N SER A 373 -0.55 12.93 10.70
CA SER A 373 -0.92 11.82 9.83
C SER A 373 0.05 10.64 10.00
N GLY A 374 -0.44 9.50 10.30
CA GLY A 374 0.37 8.30 10.45
C GLY A 374 -0.40 7.06 10.09
N ASP A 375 -1.67 7.12 10.27
CA ASP A 375 -2.57 6.08 9.79
C ASP A 375 -3.15 6.53 8.44
N HIS A 376 -3.12 5.66 7.45
CA HIS A 376 -3.69 5.88 6.12
C HIS A 376 -5.14 6.37 6.16
N ILE A 377 -5.91 5.97 7.16
CA ILE A 377 -7.29 6.39 7.38
C ILE A 377 -7.37 7.86 7.77
N ILE A 378 -6.43 8.30 8.59
CA ILE A 378 -6.40 9.67 9.12
C ILE A 378 -5.94 10.64 8.04
N GLU A 379 -4.99 10.25 7.21
CA GLU A 379 -4.49 11.07 6.10
C GLU A 379 -5.57 11.51 5.12
N THR A 380 -6.54 10.64 4.87
CA THR A 380 -7.60 10.89 3.87
C THR A 380 -8.74 11.76 4.38
N THR A 381 -8.85 11.97 5.70
CA THR A 381 -10.05 12.52 6.33
C THR A 381 -9.84 13.84 7.09
N LEU A 382 -8.59 14.20 7.41
CA LEU A 382 -8.30 15.40 8.16
C LEU A 382 -7.75 16.53 7.29
N CYS A 383 -8.27 17.74 7.47
CA CYS A 383 -7.61 18.92 6.95
C CYS A 383 -6.36 19.27 7.77
N ALA A 384 -5.43 20.03 7.18
CA ALA A 384 -4.16 20.36 7.82
C ALA A 384 -4.33 21.13 9.15
N ALA A 385 -5.41 21.91 9.29
CA ALA A 385 -5.69 22.65 10.52
C ALA A 385 -6.15 21.75 11.67
N ASP A 386 -6.94 20.72 11.35
CA ASP A 386 -7.40 19.74 12.35
C ASP A 386 -6.25 18.87 12.85
N ARG A 387 -5.32 18.52 11.97
CA ARG A 387 -4.12 17.73 12.33
C ARG A 387 -3.22 18.42 13.35
N GLN A 388 -3.17 19.73 13.33
CA GLN A 388 -2.34 20.52 14.26
C GLN A 388 -2.98 20.73 15.64
N ARG A 389 -4.30 20.58 15.76
CA ARG A 389 -5.07 20.93 16.97
C ARG A 389 -5.53 19.75 17.79
N LEU A 390 -5.55 18.55 17.19
CA LEU A 390 -6.06 17.36 17.84
C LEU A 390 -4.92 16.41 18.18
N THR A 391 -5.00 15.77 19.33
CA THR A 391 -4.14 14.63 19.66
C THR A 391 -4.59 13.40 18.87
N TYR A 392 -3.69 12.46 18.68
CA TYR A 392 -3.99 11.20 17.99
C TYR A 392 -5.16 10.48 18.68
N ARG A 393 -5.17 10.42 20.00
CA ARG A 393 -6.25 9.85 20.81
C ARG A 393 -7.61 10.49 20.49
N LYS A 394 -7.70 11.82 20.47
CA LYS A 394 -8.97 12.50 20.15
C LYS A 394 -9.47 12.19 18.75
N ILE A 395 -8.57 12.13 17.78
CA ILE A 395 -8.90 11.82 16.40
C ILE A 395 -9.43 10.41 16.28
N LEU A 396 -8.72 9.43 16.84
CA LEU A 396 -9.12 8.03 16.79
C LEU A 396 -10.44 7.80 17.52
N ARG A 397 -10.63 8.37 18.71
CA ARG A 397 -11.91 8.28 19.44
C ARG A 397 -13.06 8.84 18.63
N ASN A 398 -12.88 9.99 17.97
CA ASN A 398 -13.91 10.56 17.11
C ASN A 398 -14.30 9.64 15.94
N TYR A 399 -13.35 8.93 15.36
CA TYR A 399 -13.64 7.98 14.30
C TYR A 399 -14.23 6.68 14.83
N TRP A 400 -13.64 6.12 15.87
CA TRP A 400 -14.08 4.83 16.41
C TRP A 400 -15.49 4.89 17.00
N ASN A 401 -15.87 6.00 17.61
CA ASN A 401 -17.20 6.20 18.20
C ASN A 401 -18.23 6.72 17.20
N ASN A 402 -17.83 7.19 16.02
CA ASN A 402 -18.73 7.67 14.98
C ASN A 402 -19.05 6.58 13.95
N LEU A 403 -20.16 5.87 14.14
CA LEU A 403 -20.61 4.80 13.24
C LEU A 403 -20.86 5.25 11.78
N ARG A 404 -20.96 6.56 11.52
CA ARG A 404 -21.12 7.12 10.16
C ARG A 404 -19.77 7.42 9.49
N SER A 405 -18.67 7.49 10.27
CA SER A 405 -17.35 7.75 9.72
C SER A 405 -16.88 6.60 8.83
N TYR A 406 -16.28 6.93 7.69
CA TYR A 406 -15.58 5.93 6.85
C TYR A 406 -14.45 5.23 7.62
N ALA A 407 -13.75 5.96 8.47
CA ALA A 407 -12.65 5.46 9.29
C ALA A 407 -13.11 4.67 10.55
N ASN A 408 -14.44 4.59 10.81
CA ASN A 408 -14.93 3.71 11.86
C ASN A 408 -14.57 2.26 11.55
N PRO A 409 -14.09 1.47 12.53
CA PRO A 409 -13.67 0.07 12.31
C PRO A 409 -14.71 -0.79 11.60
N ARG A 410 -15.99 -0.66 11.96
CA ARG A 410 -17.09 -1.39 11.28
C ARG A 410 -17.12 -1.11 9.78
N ASN A 411 -16.97 0.16 9.39
CA ASN A 411 -17.04 0.58 7.99
C ASN A 411 -15.74 0.27 7.25
N TYR A 412 -14.61 0.49 7.90
CA TYR A 412 -13.28 0.23 7.35
C TYR A 412 -13.06 -1.26 7.04
N PHE A 413 -13.52 -2.12 7.93
CA PHE A 413 -13.43 -3.58 7.75
C PHE A 413 -14.72 -4.19 7.17
N HIS A 414 -15.59 -3.40 6.55
CA HIS A 414 -16.80 -3.88 5.87
C HIS A 414 -17.64 -4.86 6.71
N GLY A 415 -17.85 -4.54 7.97
CA GLY A 415 -18.69 -5.32 8.89
C GLY A 415 -18.02 -6.55 9.51
N LYS A 416 -16.71 -6.78 9.28
CA LYS A 416 -15.96 -7.88 9.92
C LYS A 416 -15.69 -7.65 11.40
N VAL A 417 -15.91 -6.43 11.87
CA VAL A 417 -16.03 -6.07 13.27
C VAL A 417 -17.31 -5.28 13.46
N ILE A 418 -18.01 -5.53 14.55
CA ILE A 418 -19.27 -4.87 14.88
C ILE A 418 -19.25 -4.36 16.32
N PRO A 419 -19.90 -3.22 16.61
CA PRO A 419 -20.04 -2.75 17.99
C PRO A 419 -20.81 -3.76 18.82
N CYS A 420 -20.35 -4.00 20.06
CA CYS A 420 -21.01 -4.92 21.00
C CYS A 420 -21.23 -4.32 22.41
N GLY A 421 -20.84 -3.07 22.60
CA GLY A 421 -21.02 -2.36 23.87
C GLY A 421 -20.21 -1.07 23.91
N VAL A 422 -20.18 -0.47 25.09
CA VAL A 422 -19.33 0.68 25.43
C VAL A 422 -18.55 0.36 26.71
N ASP A 423 -17.39 0.96 26.86
CA ASP A 423 -16.61 0.86 28.08
C ASP A 423 -16.96 1.98 29.09
N GLU A 424 -16.23 2.03 30.19
CA GLU A 424 -16.36 3.04 31.25
C GLU A 424 -16.12 4.48 30.76
N ASN A 425 -15.38 4.64 29.67
CA ASN A 425 -15.09 5.94 29.02
C ASN A 425 -16.08 6.29 27.91
N GLN A 426 -17.12 5.51 27.73
CA GLN A 426 -18.11 5.61 26.64
C GLN A 426 -17.48 5.39 25.25
N ASP A 427 -16.36 4.67 25.16
CA ASP A 427 -15.76 4.25 23.90
C ASP A 427 -16.40 2.94 23.41
N LEU A 428 -16.65 2.83 22.11
CA LEU A 428 -17.24 1.63 21.54
C LEU A 428 -16.31 0.43 21.69
N ILE A 429 -16.86 -0.64 22.21
CA ILE A 429 -16.23 -1.97 22.19
C ILE A 429 -16.72 -2.68 20.94
N TYR A 430 -15.79 -3.29 20.22
CA TYR A 430 -16.05 -4.04 19.01
C TYR A 430 -15.83 -5.53 19.26
N GLN A 431 -16.53 -6.36 18.50
CA GLN A 431 -16.27 -7.80 18.45
C GLN A 431 -16.05 -8.27 17.03
N TYR A 432 -15.30 -9.36 16.90
CA TYR A 432 -15.11 -10.03 15.61
C TYR A 432 -16.45 -10.56 15.11
N ASN A 433 -16.70 -10.40 13.80
CA ASN A 433 -17.88 -10.88 13.10
C ASN A 433 -17.43 -11.79 11.96
N PRO A 434 -17.38 -13.12 12.18
CA PRO A 434 -16.94 -14.08 11.18
C PRO A 434 -17.77 -13.99 9.91
N MET A 435 -17.11 -14.08 8.76
CA MET A 435 -17.79 -13.99 7.47
C MET A 435 -18.31 -15.36 7.03
N PRO A 436 -19.48 -15.42 6.38
CA PRO A 436 -20.11 -16.71 6.02
C PRO A 436 -19.21 -17.64 5.19
N TYR A 437 -18.28 -17.11 4.38
CA TYR A 437 -17.38 -17.94 3.60
C TYR A 437 -16.30 -18.62 4.44
N GLU A 438 -15.95 -18.07 5.58
CA GLU A 438 -14.89 -18.63 6.44
C GLU A 438 -15.29 -20.04 6.92
N LYS A 439 -16.58 -20.23 7.23
CA LYS A 439 -17.10 -21.57 7.55
C LYS A 439 -16.93 -22.55 6.39
N ARG A 440 -17.32 -22.15 5.17
CA ARG A 440 -17.16 -23.00 3.98
C ARG A 440 -15.70 -23.35 3.72
N TRP A 441 -14.81 -22.39 3.85
CA TRP A 441 -13.37 -22.63 3.62
C TRP A 441 -12.77 -23.54 4.69
N ALA A 442 -13.22 -23.42 5.96
CA ALA A 442 -12.81 -24.33 7.03
C ALA A 442 -13.30 -25.77 6.76
N GLU A 443 -14.54 -25.95 6.26
CA GLU A 443 -15.10 -27.24 5.86
C GLU A 443 -14.32 -27.87 4.69
N GLU A 444 -13.71 -27.04 3.85
CA GLU A 444 -12.82 -27.47 2.75
C GLU A 444 -11.35 -27.70 3.23
N GLY A 445 -11.08 -27.61 4.51
CA GLY A 445 -9.75 -27.83 5.09
C GLY A 445 -8.78 -26.66 4.95
N ILE A 446 -9.28 -25.45 4.61
CA ILE A 446 -8.42 -24.27 4.54
C ILE A 446 -8.22 -23.70 5.96
N ILE A 447 -6.96 -23.60 6.38
CA ILE A 447 -6.59 -23.05 7.69
C ILE A 447 -6.76 -21.54 7.68
N LEU A 448 -7.68 -21.02 8.50
CA LEU A 448 -8.00 -19.58 8.55
C LEU A 448 -7.39 -18.86 9.76
N GLY A 449 -6.90 -19.58 10.76
CA GLY A 449 -6.34 -18.99 11.97
C GLY A 449 -4.89 -18.54 11.89
N GLY A 450 -4.19 -18.86 10.81
CA GLY A 450 -2.73 -18.77 10.78
C GLY A 450 -2.06 -19.83 11.68
N LYS A 451 -0.75 -19.99 11.52
CA LYS A 451 0.04 -20.85 12.43
C LYS A 451 0.13 -20.23 13.81
#